data_fff13a1270c4a1799d294ff4e2594aca
#
_entry.id   fff13a1270c4a1799d294ff4e2594aca
#
_cell.length_a   1.000
_cell.length_b   1.000
_cell.length_c   1.000
_cell.angle_alpha   90.00
_cell.angle_beta   90.00
_cell.angle_gamma   90.00
#
_symmetry.space_group_name_H-M   'P 1'
#
loop_
_entity.id
_entity.type
_entity.pdbx_description
1 polymer ?
#
loop_
_entity_poly.entity_id
_entity_poly.type
_entity_poly.pdbx_seq_one_letter_code
_entity_poly.pdbx_strand_id
1 'polypeptide(L)'
;MDRQTTFADIEDASRKRATRREAFLEAMDAAVPWAELVAAVEPFYYPGRRGRRPMGVEKMLRMYFLQLWFNLSDEGVEDAIYDSRAFSRFMGVSFGLGDQAPDATTLLKFRRIIEENGLAGEILGRVNAVLEAKGVMMRGGSIVDATFVEAPSSTKNAGGSRDPEMRQGKKGKSWHFGMKAHIGVDAGSGLVHTVAFTPANVSDIAMAHALVRPDDGFCYADSGYTGVAKRPEVAGDPALSGVEWVVAEKPSRIKGMRGVAWEHSIESRKASVRSKVEHPFLVVKRQFGCARCRYRGLARNASMLTVLFALANVAMWSRAG
;
A
#
# COMPACT_ATOMS: atom_id res chain seq x y z
N MET A 1 24.59 -14.14 17.23
CA MET A 1 24.35 -15.44 17.87
C MET A 1 24.27 -16.47 16.76
N ASP A 2 25.20 -17.41 16.71
CA ASP A 2 25.19 -18.48 15.73
C ASP A 2 23.91 -19.31 15.90
N ARG A 3 23.12 -19.39 14.84
CA ARG A 3 21.87 -20.13 14.81
C ARG A 3 22.20 -21.63 14.75
N GLN A 4 21.85 -22.36 15.78
CA GLN A 4 22.04 -23.82 15.80
C GLN A 4 21.23 -24.46 14.67
N THR A 5 21.92 -25.15 13.76
CA THR A 5 21.31 -25.86 12.61
C THR A 5 20.46 -27.02 13.13
N THR A 6 19.19 -27.01 12.82
CA THR A 6 18.25 -28.08 13.18
C THR A 6 18.20 -29.16 12.10
N PHE A 7 17.72 -30.36 12.41
CA PHE A 7 17.46 -31.41 11.38
C PHE A 7 16.53 -30.88 10.27
N ALA A 8 15.57 -30.02 10.61
CA ALA A 8 14.69 -29.37 9.65
C ALA A 8 15.44 -28.43 8.68
N ASP A 9 16.49 -27.75 9.13
CA ASP A 9 17.33 -26.91 8.27
C ASP A 9 18.16 -27.75 7.29
N ILE A 10 18.60 -28.95 7.71
CA ILE A 10 19.32 -29.92 6.85
C ILE A 10 18.38 -30.49 5.78
N GLU A 11 17.14 -30.83 6.14
CA GLU A 11 16.12 -31.26 5.17
C GLU A 11 15.79 -30.17 4.14
N ASP A 12 15.67 -28.91 4.59
CA ASP A 12 15.42 -27.79 3.70
C ASP A 12 16.59 -27.53 2.73
N ALA A 13 17.83 -27.68 3.22
CA ALA A 13 19.03 -27.55 2.37
C ALA A 13 19.11 -28.66 1.30
N SER A 14 18.47 -29.81 1.53
CA SER A 14 18.40 -30.91 0.56
C SER A 14 17.36 -30.72 -0.55
N ARG A 15 16.48 -29.73 -0.44
CA ARG A 15 15.43 -29.45 -1.44
C ARG A 15 16.03 -28.95 -2.76
N LYS A 16 15.55 -29.48 -3.86
CA LYS A 16 15.98 -29.08 -5.21
C LYS A 16 15.60 -27.66 -5.59
N ARG A 17 14.60 -27.05 -4.91
CA ARG A 17 14.09 -25.72 -5.25
C ARG A 17 13.39 -25.06 -4.06
N ALA A 18 13.64 -23.76 -3.83
CA ALA A 18 12.84 -22.92 -2.95
C ALA A 18 11.40 -22.75 -3.49
N THR A 19 10.43 -22.66 -2.62
CA THR A 19 9.05 -22.37 -3.02
C THR A 19 8.94 -20.89 -3.44
N ARG A 20 7.93 -20.55 -4.26
CA ARG A 20 7.67 -19.15 -4.64
C ARG A 20 7.44 -18.25 -3.42
N ARG A 21 6.87 -18.81 -2.36
CA ARG A 21 6.63 -18.10 -1.10
C ARG A 21 7.93 -17.82 -0.35
N GLU A 22 8.84 -18.78 -0.27
CA GLU A 22 10.15 -18.59 0.33
C GLU A 22 10.94 -17.51 -0.41
N ALA A 23 11.05 -17.62 -1.73
CA ALA A 23 11.74 -16.62 -2.54
C ALA A 23 11.16 -15.21 -2.39
N PHE A 24 9.83 -15.09 -2.31
CA PHE A 24 9.18 -13.81 -2.05
C PHE A 24 9.54 -13.25 -0.67
N LEU A 25 9.45 -14.08 0.38
CA LEU A 25 9.74 -13.65 1.75
C LEU A 25 11.22 -13.31 1.95
N GLU A 26 12.14 -14.04 1.33
CA GLU A 26 13.57 -13.73 1.33
C GLU A 26 13.85 -12.39 0.64
N ALA A 27 13.23 -12.14 -0.51
CA ALA A 27 13.36 -10.87 -1.22
C ALA A 27 12.78 -9.69 -0.39
N MET A 28 11.64 -9.91 0.28
CA MET A 28 11.05 -8.89 1.15
C MET A 28 11.87 -8.66 2.41
N ASP A 29 12.41 -9.70 3.02
CA ASP A 29 13.26 -9.58 4.20
C ASP A 29 14.52 -8.74 3.93
N ALA A 30 15.12 -8.93 2.77
CA ALA A 30 16.29 -8.15 2.31
C ALA A 30 15.93 -6.70 1.92
N ALA A 31 14.71 -6.47 1.43
CA ALA A 31 14.31 -5.18 0.89
C ALA A 31 13.65 -4.24 1.93
N VAL A 32 12.96 -4.79 2.94
CA VAL A 32 12.29 -4.00 3.98
C VAL A 32 13.33 -3.33 4.89
N PRO A 33 13.22 -2.02 5.11
CA PRO A 33 14.14 -1.30 6.00
C PRO A 33 13.75 -1.49 7.47
N TRP A 34 13.99 -2.68 8.02
CA TRP A 34 13.53 -3.07 9.36
C TRP A 34 13.93 -2.10 10.46
N ALA A 35 15.18 -1.65 10.46
CA ALA A 35 15.69 -0.73 11.48
C ALA A 35 14.89 0.59 11.51
N GLU A 36 14.61 1.17 10.35
CA GLU A 36 13.85 2.40 10.21
C GLU A 36 12.39 2.24 10.67
N LEU A 37 11.77 1.09 10.34
CA LEU A 37 10.39 0.81 10.71
C LEU A 37 10.27 0.50 12.20
N VAL A 38 11.21 -0.23 12.78
CA VAL A 38 11.27 -0.47 14.23
C VAL A 38 11.42 0.86 14.96
N ALA A 39 12.36 1.71 14.57
CA ALA A 39 12.57 3.02 15.18
C ALA A 39 11.33 3.93 15.12
N ALA A 40 10.52 3.81 14.07
CA ALA A 40 9.27 4.57 13.94
C ALA A 40 8.17 4.09 14.91
N VAL A 41 8.12 2.79 15.22
CA VAL A 41 7.03 2.19 16.02
C VAL A 41 7.40 2.08 17.49
N GLU A 42 8.67 1.82 17.82
CA GLU A 42 9.15 1.52 19.17
C GLU A 42 8.76 2.57 20.23
N PRO A 43 8.78 3.90 19.96
CA PRO A 43 8.36 4.91 20.94
C PRO A 43 6.91 4.78 21.43
N PHE A 44 6.06 4.18 20.63
CA PHE A 44 4.62 3.99 20.90
C PHE A 44 4.30 2.60 21.43
N TYR A 45 5.29 1.70 21.41
CA TYR A 45 5.10 0.32 21.81
C TYR A 45 5.30 0.14 23.32
N TYR A 46 4.63 -0.85 23.91
CA TYR A 46 4.61 -1.06 25.35
C TYR A 46 5.99 -1.38 25.92
N PRO A 47 6.50 -0.63 26.92
CA PRO A 47 7.82 -0.86 27.52
C PRO A 47 7.88 -2.10 28.45
N GLY A 48 6.77 -2.82 28.67
CA GLY A 48 6.75 -4.06 29.45
C GLY A 48 7.17 -3.89 30.91
N ARG A 49 6.35 -3.27 31.74
CA ARG A 49 6.72 -2.97 33.15
C ARG A 49 6.47 -4.12 34.13
N ARG A 50 5.52 -5.03 33.88
CA ARG A 50 5.18 -6.18 34.75
C ARG A 50 4.61 -7.33 33.90
N GLY A 51 4.90 -8.60 34.31
CA GLY A 51 4.40 -9.79 33.65
C GLY A 51 5.26 -10.30 32.48
N ARG A 52 4.63 -11.02 31.53
CA ARG A 52 5.31 -11.54 30.34
C ARG A 52 5.85 -10.39 29.49
N ARG A 53 7.10 -10.48 29.07
CA ARG A 53 7.70 -9.48 28.18
C ARG A 53 6.90 -9.39 26.87
N PRO A 54 6.62 -8.16 26.37
CA PRO A 54 5.97 -8.01 25.08
C PRO A 54 6.84 -8.59 23.96
N MET A 55 6.20 -9.04 22.90
CA MET A 55 6.92 -9.43 21.68
C MET A 55 7.68 -8.24 21.11
N GLY A 56 8.87 -8.46 20.57
CA GLY A 56 9.65 -7.38 19.95
C GLY A 56 8.91 -6.71 18.78
N VAL A 57 9.11 -5.41 18.60
CA VAL A 57 8.44 -4.61 17.56
C VAL A 57 8.67 -5.20 16.17
N GLU A 58 9.90 -5.61 15.84
CA GLU A 58 10.20 -6.23 14.56
C GLU A 58 9.39 -7.51 14.33
N LYS A 59 9.27 -8.38 15.34
CA LYS A 59 8.47 -9.61 15.25
C LYS A 59 6.99 -9.29 14.99
N MET A 60 6.46 -8.22 15.60
CA MET A 60 5.09 -7.76 15.36
C MET A 60 4.90 -7.16 13.97
N LEU A 61 5.85 -6.37 13.48
CA LEU A 61 5.85 -5.87 12.11
C LEU A 61 5.89 -7.02 11.09
N ARG A 62 6.75 -8.02 11.31
CA ARG A 62 6.85 -9.21 10.46
C ARG A 62 5.51 -9.95 10.38
N MET A 63 4.85 -10.21 11.51
CA MET A 63 3.53 -10.85 11.55
C MET A 63 2.48 -9.99 10.83
N TYR A 64 2.46 -8.68 11.05
CA TYR A 64 1.54 -7.77 10.39
C TYR A 64 1.75 -7.75 8.88
N PHE A 65 3.01 -7.75 8.41
CA PHE A 65 3.31 -7.78 6.98
C PHE A 65 2.95 -9.12 6.34
N LEU A 66 3.17 -10.24 7.01
CA LEU A 66 2.66 -11.55 6.56
C LEU A 66 1.14 -11.52 6.37
N GLN A 67 0.41 -10.97 7.36
CA GLN A 67 -1.04 -10.81 7.24
C GLN A 67 -1.43 -10.01 6.01
N LEU A 68 -0.75 -8.90 5.73
CA LEU A 68 -1.04 -8.01 4.62
C LEU A 68 -0.66 -8.61 3.27
N TRP A 69 0.52 -9.19 3.13
CA TRP A 69 1.00 -9.78 1.87
C TRP A 69 0.16 -10.98 1.41
N PHE A 70 -0.33 -11.76 2.36
CA PHE A 70 -1.08 -13.00 2.06
C PHE A 70 -2.59 -12.87 2.34
N ASN A 71 -3.05 -11.66 2.69
CA ASN A 71 -4.46 -11.35 2.97
C ASN A 71 -5.12 -12.32 3.97
N LEU A 72 -4.41 -12.65 5.05
CA LEU A 72 -4.86 -13.62 6.05
C LEU A 72 -5.71 -12.98 7.14
N SER A 73 -6.63 -13.74 7.75
CA SER A 73 -7.32 -13.32 8.98
C SER A 73 -6.33 -13.23 10.16
N ASP A 74 -6.78 -12.74 11.31
CA ASP A 74 -5.93 -12.63 12.49
C ASP A 74 -5.51 -14.01 12.98
N GLU A 75 -6.46 -14.96 13.09
CA GLU A 75 -6.20 -16.35 13.41
C GLU A 75 -5.45 -17.04 12.27
N GLY A 76 -5.81 -16.75 11.03
CA GLY A 76 -5.19 -17.39 9.87
C GLY A 76 -3.71 -17.07 9.68
N VAL A 77 -3.22 -15.89 10.11
CA VAL A 77 -1.78 -15.62 10.10
C VAL A 77 -1.05 -16.34 11.23
N GLU A 78 -1.67 -16.47 12.40
CA GLU A 78 -1.14 -17.26 13.52
C GLU A 78 -0.99 -18.71 13.10
N ASP A 79 -2.06 -19.35 12.60
CA ASP A 79 -2.04 -20.73 12.10
C ASP A 79 -0.99 -20.92 11.01
N ALA A 80 -0.93 -20.00 10.04
CA ALA A 80 0.03 -20.08 8.94
C ALA A 80 1.49 -19.98 9.39
N ILE A 81 1.78 -19.27 10.50
CA ILE A 81 3.13 -19.22 11.08
C ILE A 81 3.51 -20.60 11.65
N TYR A 82 2.56 -21.34 12.27
CA TYR A 82 2.81 -22.67 12.79
C TYR A 82 2.91 -23.72 11.67
N ASP A 83 2.06 -23.63 10.65
CA ASP A 83 1.98 -24.62 9.58
C ASP A 83 3.05 -24.46 8.49
N SER A 84 3.53 -23.24 8.25
CA SER A 84 4.44 -22.92 7.15
C SER A 84 5.86 -22.63 7.62
N ARG A 85 6.81 -23.50 7.26
CA ARG A 85 8.24 -23.26 7.49
C ARG A 85 8.73 -21.93 6.93
N ALA A 86 8.22 -21.50 5.77
CA ALA A 86 8.59 -20.20 5.18
C ALA A 86 8.17 -19.05 6.09
N PHE A 87 6.99 -19.14 6.70
CA PHE A 87 6.49 -18.10 7.61
C PHE A 87 7.23 -18.13 8.94
N SER A 88 7.44 -19.32 9.54
CA SER A 88 8.22 -19.41 10.78
C SER A 88 9.64 -18.92 10.62
N ARG A 89 10.31 -19.23 9.49
CA ARG A 89 11.64 -18.72 9.17
C ARG A 89 11.65 -17.20 9.05
N PHE A 90 10.69 -16.62 8.31
CA PHE A 90 10.55 -15.17 8.17
C PHE A 90 10.28 -14.47 9.51
N MET A 91 9.50 -15.10 10.38
CA MET A 91 9.24 -14.62 11.74
C MET A 91 10.43 -14.76 12.69
N GLY A 92 11.46 -15.50 12.31
CA GLY A 92 12.55 -15.86 13.21
C GLY A 92 12.10 -16.72 14.39
N VAL A 93 11.05 -17.53 14.21
CA VAL A 93 10.53 -18.47 15.21
C VAL A 93 11.09 -19.85 14.93
N SER A 94 11.82 -20.39 15.88
CA SER A 94 12.19 -21.81 15.90
C SER A 94 11.35 -22.48 16.97
N PHE A 95 10.41 -23.34 16.59
CA PHE A 95 9.52 -24.04 17.51
C PHE A 95 10.29 -25.06 18.40
N GLY A 96 11.29 -24.57 19.11
CA GLY A 96 11.94 -25.25 20.22
C GLY A 96 11.24 -24.93 21.54
N LEU A 97 11.72 -25.51 22.63
CA LEU A 97 11.21 -25.30 23.98
C LEU A 97 11.12 -23.80 24.30
N GLY A 98 9.91 -23.23 24.26
CA GLY A 98 9.63 -21.88 24.75
C GLY A 98 9.48 -20.76 23.70
N ASP A 99 9.71 -21.00 22.40
CA ASP A 99 9.48 -19.97 21.36
C ASP A 99 8.05 -20.10 20.81
N GLN A 100 7.31 -18.99 20.82
CA GLN A 100 5.91 -18.94 20.38
C GLN A 100 5.72 -17.79 19.39
N ALA A 101 4.83 -18.02 18.41
CA ALA A 101 4.32 -16.93 17.57
C ALA A 101 3.48 -15.96 18.42
N PRO A 102 3.40 -14.67 18.03
CA PRO A 102 2.40 -13.79 18.59
C PRO A 102 0.99 -14.30 18.23
N ASP A 103 0.06 -14.20 19.18
CA ASP A 103 -1.33 -14.58 18.96
C ASP A 103 -2.14 -13.49 18.21
N ALA A 104 -3.31 -13.87 17.69
CA ALA A 104 -4.24 -12.99 16.97
C ALA A 104 -4.64 -11.77 17.79
N THR A 105 -4.81 -11.92 19.11
CA THR A 105 -5.15 -10.81 20.03
C THR A 105 -3.99 -9.80 20.15
N THR A 106 -2.76 -10.30 20.22
CA THR A 106 -1.56 -9.48 20.25
C THR A 106 -1.40 -8.70 18.95
N LEU A 107 -1.67 -9.33 17.80
CA LEU A 107 -1.68 -8.64 16.51
C LEU A 107 -2.77 -7.56 16.45
N LEU A 108 -3.96 -7.82 16.95
CA LEU A 108 -5.04 -6.82 17.02
C LEU A 108 -4.62 -5.60 17.84
N LYS A 109 -3.97 -5.79 19.00
CA LYS A 109 -3.44 -4.71 19.85
C LYS A 109 -2.35 -3.93 19.12
N PHE A 110 -1.45 -4.62 18.43
CA PHE A 110 -0.40 -3.99 17.65
C PHE A 110 -0.96 -3.10 16.54
N ARG A 111 -1.95 -3.56 15.77
CA ARG A 111 -2.61 -2.75 14.75
C ARG A 111 -3.27 -1.49 15.34
N ARG A 112 -3.88 -1.60 16.52
CA ARG A 112 -4.44 -0.41 17.20
C ARG A 112 -3.38 0.64 17.49
N ILE A 113 -2.16 0.23 17.91
CA ILE A 113 -1.05 1.17 18.09
C ILE A 113 -0.72 1.88 16.79
N ILE A 114 -0.64 1.15 15.67
CA ILE A 114 -0.40 1.74 14.34
C ILE A 114 -1.51 2.74 13.96
N GLU A 115 -2.77 2.38 14.18
CA GLU A 115 -3.94 3.20 13.85
C GLU A 115 -4.04 4.45 14.73
N GLU A 116 -4.02 4.29 16.04
CA GLU A 116 -4.24 5.35 17.03
C GLU A 116 -3.14 6.42 17.01
N ASN A 117 -1.91 6.04 16.63
CA ASN A 117 -0.77 6.94 16.56
C ASN A 117 -0.42 7.39 15.13
N GLY A 118 -1.25 7.08 14.13
CA GLY A 118 -1.02 7.50 12.74
C GLY A 118 0.24 6.93 12.08
N LEU A 119 0.78 5.82 12.62
CA LEU A 119 2.08 5.27 12.21
C LEU A 119 2.10 4.70 10.79
N ALA A 120 0.93 4.49 10.18
CA ALA A 120 0.87 4.03 8.80
C ALA A 120 1.50 5.05 7.82
N GLY A 121 1.27 6.33 8.03
CA GLY A 121 1.90 7.41 7.26
C GLY A 121 3.42 7.47 7.48
N GLU A 122 3.85 7.29 8.73
CA GLU A 122 5.28 7.24 9.09
C GLU A 122 5.98 6.05 8.43
N ILE A 123 5.35 4.86 8.42
CA ILE A 123 5.86 3.67 7.72
C ILE A 123 6.04 3.95 6.22
N LEU A 124 5.04 4.55 5.56
CA LEU A 124 5.16 4.92 4.15
C LEU A 124 6.29 5.93 3.94
N GLY A 125 6.39 6.95 4.78
CA GLY A 125 7.44 7.97 4.73
C GLY A 125 8.84 7.38 4.88
N ARG A 126 9.05 6.47 5.85
CA ARG A 126 10.34 5.80 6.06
C ARG A 126 10.74 4.93 4.88
N VAL A 127 9.81 4.13 4.35
CA VAL A 127 10.07 3.34 3.14
C VAL A 127 10.47 4.25 1.99
N ASN A 128 9.72 5.33 1.75
CA ASN A 128 10.00 6.25 0.66
C ASN A 128 11.35 6.96 0.83
N ALA A 129 11.70 7.40 2.04
CA ALA A 129 13.00 8.02 2.32
C ALA A 129 14.17 7.09 1.98
N VAL A 130 14.05 5.80 2.30
CA VAL A 130 15.08 4.80 1.94
C VAL A 130 15.16 4.60 0.43
N LEU A 131 14.02 4.57 -0.28
CA LEU A 131 13.99 4.42 -1.74
C LEU A 131 14.52 5.68 -2.46
N GLU A 132 14.26 6.86 -1.92
CA GLU A 132 14.85 8.12 -2.40
C GLU A 132 16.37 8.14 -2.22
N ALA A 133 16.86 7.76 -1.04
CA ALA A 133 18.30 7.67 -0.76
C ALA A 133 19.03 6.69 -1.68
N LYS A 134 18.32 5.68 -2.18
CA LYS A 134 18.84 4.72 -3.19
C LYS A 134 18.67 5.22 -4.63
N GLY A 135 18.17 6.44 -4.85
CA GLY A 135 17.96 7.02 -6.18
C GLY A 135 16.83 6.37 -7.00
N VAL A 136 15.95 5.60 -6.35
CA VAL A 136 14.86 4.88 -7.04
C VAL A 136 13.67 5.79 -7.28
N MET A 137 13.40 6.74 -6.39
CA MET A 137 12.33 7.73 -6.54
C MET A 137 12.92 9.05 -7.04
N MET A 138 12.51 9.51 -8.24
CA MET A 138 13.26 10.50 -9.02
C MET A 138 12.77 11.95 -8.86
N ARG A 139 11.65 12.20 -8.17
CA ARG A 139 11.07 13.54 -7.94
C ARG A 139 10.91 14.41 -9.21
N GLY A 140 10.67 13.80 -10.36
CA GLY A 140 10.52 14.49 -11.65
C GLY A 140 9.09 14.88 -12.01
N GLY A 141 8.11 14.53 -11.19
CA GLY A 141 6.69 14.76 -11.39
C GLY A 141 5.84 13.64 -10.82
N SER A 142 4.54 13.88 -10.71
CA SER A 142 3.57 12.93 -10.18
C SER A 142 2.62 12.40 -11.25
N ILE A 143 2.07 11.21 -10.99
CA ILE A 143 0.88 10.70 -11.67
C ILE A 143 -0.18 10.50 -10.59
N VAL A 144 -1.39 11.01 -10.80
CA VAL A 144 -2.49 10.87 -9.85
C VAL A 144 -3.61 10.01 -10.41
N ASP A 145 -4.12 9.11 -9.60
CA ASP A 145 -5.28 8.28 -9.94
C ASP A 145 -5.98 7.78 -8.68
N ALA A 146 -7.17 7.20 -8.85
CA ALA A 146 -7.96 6.65 -7.77
C ALA A 146 -8.57 5.29 -8.12
N THR A 147 -8.74 4.49 -7.09
CA THR A 147 -9.37 3.19 -7.25
C THR A 147 -10.41 2.94 -6.18
N PHE A 148 -11.50 2.25 -6.55
CA PHE A 148 -12.51 1.78 -5.60
C PHE A 148 -11.97 0.63 -4.76
N VAL A 149 -12.26 0.66 -3.46
CA VAL A 149 -12.10 -0.44 -2.52
C VAL A 149 -13.50 -0.76 -1.97
N GLU A 150 -14.04 -1.90 -2.39
CA GLU A 150 -15.42 -2.24 -2.10
C GLU A 150 -15.61 -2.66 -0.65
N ALA A 151 -16.68 -2.18 -0.03
CA ALA A 151 -17.11 -2.61 1.29
C ALA A 151 -18.31 -3.57 1.20
N PRO A 152 -18.54 -4.43 2.21
CA PRO A 152 -19.72 -5.27 2.25
C PRO A 152 -21.00 -4.42 2.19
N SER A 153 -21.83 -4.67 1.18
CA SER A 153 -23.09 -3.94 0.97
C SER A 153 -24.29 -4.60 1.68
N SER A 154 -24.11 -5.78 2.26
CA SER A 154 -25.16 -6.51 2.97
C SER A 154 -25.51 -5.85 4.29
N THR A 155 -26.80 -5.84 4.63
CA THR A 155 -27.33 -5.47 5.94
C THR A 155 -27.56 -6.70 6.85
N LYS A 156 -27.26 -7.90 6.35
CA LYS A 156 -27.40 -9.17 7.11
C LYS A 156 -26.18 -9.39 8.03
N ASN A 157 -25.96 -8.47 8.94
CA ASN A 157 -24.92 -8.52 9.96
C ASN A 157 -25.52 -8.25 11.34
N ALA A 158 -24.78 -8.49 12.42
CA ALA A 158 -25.26 -8.29 13.79
C ALA A 158 -25.77 -6.86 14.06
N GLY A 159 -25.26 -5.84 13.36
CA GLY A 159 -25.71 -4.44 13.48
C GLY A 159 -26.84 -4.05 12.55
N GLY A 160 -27.37 -4.94 11.71
CA GLY A 160 -28.47 -4.69 10.78
C GLY A 160 -28.24 -3.55 9.78
N SER A 161 -27.00 -3.06 9.64
CA SER A 161 -26.70 -1.85 8.87
C SER A 161 -25.39 -1.96 8.11
N ARG A 162 -25.32 -1.24 6.99
CA ARG A 162 -24.06 -1.02 6.24
C ARG A 162 -23.11 -0.13 7.06
N ASP A 163 -21.86 -0.11 6.67
CA ASP A 163 -20.89 0.81 7.24
C ASP A 163 -21.29 2.27 6.94
N PRO A 164 -21.52 3.11 7.97
CA PRO A 164 -22.01 4.47 7.80
C PRO A 164 -20.99 5.44 7.19
N GLU A 165 -19.69 5.11 7.22
CA GLU A 165 -18.62 5.91 6.63
C GLU A 165 -18.41 5.61 5.15
N MET A 166 -18.94 4.49 4.66
CA MET A 166 -18.87 4.10 3.26
C MET A 166 -20.03 4.68 2.44
N ARG A 167 -19.79 4.96 1.18
CA ARG A 167 -20.79 5.54 0.26
C ARG A 167 -20.82 4.79 -1.07
N GLN A 168 -21.84 5.09 -1.87
CA GLN A 168 -21.93 4.59 -3.23
C GLN A 168 -21.24 5.56 -4.20
N GLY A 169 -20.40 5.03 -5.07
CA GLY A 169 -19.81 5.75 -6.19
C GLY A 169 -20.09 5.03 -7.49
N LYS A 170 -20.12 5.76 -8.61
CA LYS A 170 -20.38 5.21 -9.94
C LYS A 170 -19.10 5.17 -10.77
N LYS A 171 -18.83 4.02 -11.40
CA LYS A 171 -17.77 3.89 -12.42
C LYS A 171 -18.37 3.32 -13.68
N GLY A 172 -18.43 4.14 -14.73
CA GLY A 172 -19.14 3.77 -15.95
C GLY A 172 -20.62 3.52 -15.69
N LYS A 173 -21.10 2.30 -15.95
CA LYS A 173 -22.48 1.86 -15.69
C LYS A 173 -22.67 1.17 -14.34
N SER A 174 -21.60 0.86 -13.62
CA SER A 174 -21.62 0.08 -12.36
C SER A 174 -21.58 0.95 -11.13
N TRP A 175 -22.32 0.56 -10.09
CA TRP A 175 -22.30 1.17 -8.77
C TRP A 175 -21.42 0.35 -7.82
N HIS A 176 -20.58 1.04 -7.09
CA HIS A 176 -19.67 0.46 -6.10
C HIS A 176 -19.98 1.07 -4.73
N PHE A 177 -20.16 0.23 -3.71
CA PHE A 177 -20.31 0.68 -2.32
C PHE A 177 -18.99 0.48 -1.59
N GLY A 178 -18.45 1.52 -0.98
CA GLY A 178 -17.18 1.44 -0.26
C GLY A 178 -16.49 2.80 -0.15
N MET A 179 -15.18 2.76 -0.35
CA MET A 179 -14.27 3.90 -0.30
C MET A 179 -13.43 3.98 -1.59
N LYS A 180 -12.73 5.09 -1.75
CA LYS A 180 -11.68 5.25 -2.76
C LYS A 180 -10.33 5.42 -2.10
N ALA A 181 -9.33 4.78 -2.69
CA ALA A 181 -7.93 5.07 -2.44
C ALA A 181 -7.41 5.92 -3.60
N HIS A 182 -6.99 7.14 -3.29
CA HIS A 182 -6.35 8.07 -4.20
C HIS A 182 -4.85 8.01 -3.97
N ILE A 183 -4.06 7.90 -5.01
CA ILE A 183 -2.60 7.84 -4.89
C ILE A 183 -1.93 8.83 -5.82
N GLY A 184 -0.82 9.40 -5.32
CA GLY A 184 0.18 10.09 -6.10
C GLY A 184 1.39 9.16 -6.22
N VAL A 185 1.83 8.88 -7.45
CA VAL A 185 3.01 8.07 -7.72
C VAL A 185 4.05 8.88 -8.47
N ASP A 186 5.30 8.58 -8.24
CA ASP A 186 6.42 9.18 -8.95
C ASP A 186 6.39 8.83 -10.44
N ALA A 187 6.41 9.81 -11.32
CA ALA A 187 6.29 9.61 -12.76
C ALA A 187 7.47 8.83 -13.36
N GLY A 188 8.62 8.86 -12.71
CA GLY A 188 9.81 8.10 -13.08
C GLY A 188 9.67 6.61 -12.76
N SER A 189 9.53 6.30 -11.48
CA SER A 189 9.55 4.93 -10.95
C SER A 189 8.17 4.25 -10.86
N GLY A 190 7.09 5.00 -10.78
CA GLY A 190 5.74 4.48 -10.50
C GLY A 190 5.50 4.13 -9.03
N LEU A 191 6.42 4.49 -8.12
CA LEU A 191 6.29 4.24 -6.70
C LEU A 191 5.36 5.26 -6.02
N VAL A 192 4.56 4.80 -5.08
CA VAL A 192 3.59 5.62 -4.36
C VAL A 192 4.30 6.54 -3.37
N HIS A 193 4.14 7.84 -3.52
CA HIS A 193 4.67 8.81 -2.55
C HIS A 193 3.59 9.39 -1.64
N THR A 194 2.36 9.50 -2.11
CA THR A 194 1.24 10.08 -1.36
C THR A 194 0.00 9.24 -1.49
N VAL A 195 -0.78 9.14 -0.43
CA VAL A 195 -2.06 8.44 -0.42
C VAL A 195 -3.12 9.29 0.29
N ALA A 196 -4.34 9.23 -0.21
CA ALA A 196 -5.51 9.82 0.45
C ALA A 196 -6.71 8.88 0.29
N PHE A 197 -7.64 8.95 1.25
CA PHE A 197 -8.78 8.05 1.29
C PHE A 197 -10.07 8.83 1.50
N THR A 198 -11.11 8.47 0.74
CA THR A 198 -12.41 9.12 0.83
C THR A 198 -13.52 8.09 0.70
N PRO A 199 -14.75 8.41 1.18
CA PRO A 199 -15.93 7.65 0.76
C PRO A 199 -16.06 7.64 -0.77
N ALA A 200 -16.64 6.57 -1.32
CA ALA A 200 -16.66 6.33 -2.77
C ALA A 200 -17.40 7.39 -3.61
N ASN A 201 -18.22 8.24 -3.00
CA ASN A 201 -18.95 9.32 -3.68
C ASN A 201 -18.12 10.59 -3.93
N VAL A 202 -16.95 10.73 -3.31
CA VAL A 202 -16.07 11.88 -3.55
C VAL A 202 -15.44 11.76 -4.94
N SER A 203 -15.42 12.85 -5.70
CA SER A 203 -14.83 12.87 -7.04
C SER A 203 -13.30 12.87 -6.97
N ASP A 204 -12.66 12.16 -7.91
CA ASP A 204 -11.20 11.99 -7.92
C ASP A 204 -10.48 13.33 -8.09
N ILE A 205 -11.01 14.21 -8.93
CA ILE A 205 -10.48 15.56 -9.17
C ILE A 205 -10.43 16.43 -7.90
N ALA A 206 -11.33 16.20 -6.93
CA ALA A 206 -11.36 16.96 -5.67
C ALA A 206 -10.14 16.66 -4.79
N MET A 207 -9.53 15.49 -4.96
CA MET A 207 -8.38 15.04 -4.16
C MET A 207 -7.03 15.29 -4.83
N ALA A 208 -7.03 15.82 -6.07
CA ALA A 208 -5.81 16.01 -6.84
C ALA A 208 -4.74 16.84 -6.12
N HIS A 209 -5.16 17.94 -5.47
CA HIS A 209 -4.27 18.82 -4.71
C HIS A 209 -3.51 18.11 -3.59
N ALA A 210 -4.13 17.13 -2.94
CA ALA A 210 -3.55 16.40 -1.82
C ALA A 210 -2.58 15.26 -2.26
N LEU A 211 -2.45 15.02 -3.56
CA LEU A 211 -1.67 13.91 -4.11
C LEU A 211 -0.38 14.33 -4.80
N VAL A 212 -0.20 15.63 -5.04
CA VAL A 212 0.95 16.20 -5.74
C VAL A 212 1.95 16.73 -4.72
N ARG A 213 3.23 16.53 -4.97
CA ARG A 213 4.30 17.08 -4.12
C ARG A 213 4.56 18.54 -4.51
N PRO A 214 4.93 19.41 -3.56
CA PRO A 214 5.22 20.82 -3.85
C PRO A 214 6.38 21.05 -4.84
N ASP A 215 7.28 20.10 -4.96
CA ASP A 215 8.47 20.13 -5.83
C ASP A 215 8.25 19.43 -7.19
N ASP A 216 7.04 18.96 -7.48
CA ASP A 216 6.70 18.34 -8.76
C ASP A 216 6.60 19.43 -9.86
N GLY A 217 7.36 19.27 -10.96
CA GLY A 217 7.21 20.13 -12.15
C GLY A 217 5.97 19.76 -12.99
N PHE A 218 5.57 18.48 -12.99
CA PHE A 218 4.48 17.97 -13.81
C PHE A 218 3.58 17.02 -13.00
N CYS A 219 2.28 17.07 -13.28
CA CYS A 219 1.32 16.12 -12.77
C CYS A 219 0.48 15.52 -13.90
N TYR A 220 0.63 14.21 -14.13
CA TYR A 220 -0.12 13.46 -15.13
C TYR A 220 -1.41 12.93 -14.53
N ALA A 221 -2.51 13.12 -15.24
CA ALA A 221 -3.83 12.66 -14.80
C ALA A 221 -4.67 12.14 -15.97
N ASP A 222 -5.72 11.38 -15.68
CA ASP A 222 -6.66 10.92 -16.68
C ASP A 222 -7.65 12.03 -17.09
N SER A 223 -8.47 11.76 -18.10
CA SER A 223 -9.47 12.72 -18.60
C SER A 223 -10.55 13.11 -17.57
N GLY A 224 -10.70 12.35 -16.49
CA GLY A 224 -11.57 12.67 -15.36
C GLY A 224 -11.11 13.88 -14.56
N TYR A 225 -9.84 14.25 -14.68
CA TYR A 225 -9.23 15.42 -14.02
C TYR A 225 -9.27 16.68 -14.90
N THR A 226 -10.02 16.68 -15.99
CA THR A 226 -10.14 17.87 -16.87
C THR A 226 -10.62 19.07 -16.08
N GLY A 227 -9.85 20.18 -16.14
CA GLY A 227 -10.14 21.40 -15.39
C GLY A 227 -9.57 21.47 -13.98
N VAL A 228 -8.73 20.51 -13.56
CA VAL A 228 -8.13 20.44 -12.23
C VAL A 228 -7.38 21.72 -11.86
N ALA A 229 -6.62 22.33 -12.76
CA ALA A 229 -5.88 23.56 -12.52
C ALA A 229 -6.76 24.77 -12.16
N LYS A 230 -8.05 24.74 -12.53
CA LYS A 230 -9.03 25.82 -12.24
C LYS A 230 -9.77 25.62 -10.93
N ARG A 231 -9.58 24.51 -10.25
CA ARG A 231 -10.25 24.25 -8.98
C ARG A 231 -9.69 25.16 -7.87
N PRO A 232 -10.56 25.67 -6.98
CA PRO A 232 -10.12 26.56 -5.90
C PRO A 232 -9.00 25.96 -5.03
N GLU A 233 -9.07 24.64 -4.78
CA GLU A 233 -8.11 23.92 -3.95
C GLU A 233 -6.72 23.81 -4.60
N VAL A 234 -6.64 23.89 -5.94
CA VAL A 234 -5.40 23.86 -6.72
C VAL A 234 -4.93 25.28 -7.03
N ALA A 235 -5.83 26.12 -7.56
CA ALA A 235 -5.50 27.48 -7.97
C ALA A 235 -5.15 28.41 -6.79
N GLY A 236 -5.68 28.12 -5.61
CA GLY A 236 -5.41 28.87 -4.38
C GLY A 236 -4.22 28.37 -3.58
N ASP A 237 -3.60 27.28 -3.96
CA ASP A 237 -2.43 26.71 -3.26
C ASP A 237 -1.11 27.19 -3.91
N PRO A 238 -0.36 28.07 -3.22
CA PRO A 238 0.94 28.55 -3.73
C PRO A 238 1.94 27.42 -4.00
N ALA A 239 1.86 26.31 -3.25
CA ALA A 239 2.75 25.16 -3.41
C ALA A 239 2.52 24.43 -4.73
N LEU A 240 1.34 24.55 -5.32
CA LEU A 240 0.98 23.93 -6.59
C LEU A 240 1.03 24.88 -7.79
N SER A 241 1.37 26.14 -7.59
CA SER A 241 1.39 27.18 -8.64
C SER A 241 2.39 26.89 -9.78
N GLY A 242 3.46 26.15 -9.48
CA GLY A 242 4.48 25.72 -10.44
C GLY A 242 4.21 24.41 -11.16
N VAL A 243 3.14 23.71 -10.80
CA VAL A 243 2.84 22.37 -11.33
C VAL A 243 2.12 22.45 -12.65
N GLU A 244 2.69 21.91 -13.71
CA GLU A 244 2.03 21.75 -15.01
C GLU A 244 1.14 20.50 -15.02
N TRP A 245 -0.17 20.68 -15.18
CA TRP A 245 -1.15 19.59 -15.22
C TRP A 245 -1.26 19.00 -16.63
N VAL A 246 -0.72 17.80 -16.81
CA VAL A 246 -0.74 17.06 -18.07
C VAL A 246 -1.92 16.07 -18.08
N VAL A 247 -3.12 16.58 -18.38
CA VAL A 247 -4.33 15.77 -18.40
C VAL A 247 -4.48 15.10 -19.76
N ALA A 248 -4.80 13.78 -19.76
CA ALA A 248 -5.06 13.03 -20.97
C ALA A 248 -6.37 13.46 -21.63
N GLU A 249 -6.42 13.50 -22.96
CA GLU A 249 -7.63 13.80 -23.71
C GLU A 249 -8.64 12.65 -23.68
N LYS A 250 -9.93 12.98 -23.80
CA LYS A 250 -10.98 11.96 -23.86
C LYS A 250 -10.84 11.12 -25.13
N PRO A 251 -11.06 9.79 -25.07
CA PRO A 251 -10.93 8.91 -26.23
C PRO A 251 -11.79 9.33 -27.44
N SER A 252 -12.96 9.93 -27.20
CA SER A 252 -13.84 10.46 -28.25
C SER A 252 -13.21 11.63 -29.01
N ARG A 253 -12.44 12.47 -28.31
CA ARG A 253 -11.74 13.62 -28.91
C ARG A 253 -10.52 13.17 -29.70
N ILE A 254 -9.76 12.20 -29.18
CA ILE A 254 -8.61 11.60 -29.86
C ILE A 254 -9.05 10.96 -31.18
N LYS A 255 -10.19 10.24 -31.20
CA LYS A 255 -10.76 9.66 -32.44
C LYS A 255 -11.18 10.70 -33.46
N GLY A 256 -11.54 11.90 -33.03
CA GLY A 256 -11.89 13.04 -33.88
C GLY A 256 -10.71 13.82 -34.45
N MET A 257 -9.52 13.62 -33.91
CA MET A 257 -8.25 14.25 -34.37
C MET A 257 -7.77 13.53 -35.66
N ARG A 258 -8.43 13.78 -36.78
CA ARG A 258 -8.03 13.21 -38.07
C ARG A 258 -6.86 14.04 -38.64
N GLY A 259 -5.72 13.38 -38.82
CA GLY A 259 -4.64 13.89 -39.67
C GLY A 259 -3.41 14.46 -38.97
N VAL A 260 -3.33 14.44 -37.62
CA VAL A 260 -2.18 15.00 -36.88
C VAL A 260 -1.44 13.89 -36.13
N ALA A 261 -0.51 13.23 -36.80
CA ALA A 261 0.26 12.11 -36.27
C ALA A 261 1.04 12.47 -34.97
N TRP A 262 1.47 13.71 -34.81
CA TRP A 262 2.20 14.17 -33.62
C TRP A 262 1.28 14.27 -32.38
N GLU A 263 0.01 14.68 -32.52
CA GLU A 263 -0.94 14.73 -31.40
C GLU A 263 -1.22 13.33 -30.85
N HIS A 264 -1.41 12.36 -31.74
CA HIS A 264 -1.52 10.95 -31.35
C HIS A 264 -0.27 10.44 -30.63
N SER A 265 0.92 10.87 -31.06
CA SER A 265 2.18 10.51 -30.41
C SER A 265 2.26 11.10 -29.01
N ILE A 266 1.84 12.35 -28.81
CA ILE A 266 1.81 13.01 -27.49
C ILE A 266 0.84 12.26 -26.55
N GLU A 267 -0.38 12.01 -27.00
CA GLU A 267 -1.38 11.29 -26.18
C GLU A 267 -0.93 9.85 -25.87
N SER A 268 -0.26 9.18 -26.78
CA SER A 268 0.35 7.87 -26.54
C SER A 268 1.45 7.92 -25.47
N ARG A 269 2.31 8.96 -25.48
CA ARG A 269 3.33 9.17 -24.43
C ARG A 269 2.69 9.46 -23.08
N LYS A 270 1.68 10.34 -23.02
CA LYS A 270 0.92 10.60 -21.78
C LYS A 270 0.32 9.30 -21.22
N ALA A 271 -0.29 8.47 -22.07
CA ALA A 271 -0.86 7.19 -21.67
C ALA A 271 0.23 6.23 -21.15
N SER A 272 1.39 6.18 -21.79
CA SER A 272 2.52 5.35 -21.37
C SER A 272 3.05 5.76 -20.00
N VAL A 273 3.23 7.06 -19.73
CA VAL A 273 3.63 7.54 -18.40
C VAL A 273 2.56 7.20 -17.39
N ARG A 274 1.30 7.50 -17.69
CA ARG A 274 0.17 7.30 -16.79
C ARG A 274 -0.08 5.84 -16.43
N SER A 275 0.24 4.88 -17.32
CA SER A 275 0.06 3.45 -17.04
C SER A 275 0.83 2.97 -15.80
N LYS A 276 1.89 3.68 -15.39
CA LYS A 276 2.67 3.32 -14.21
C LYS A 276 1.86 3.37 -12.90
N VAL A 277 0.83 4.24 -12.81
CA VAL A 277 -0.03 4.32 -11.62
C VAL A 277 -0.87 3.06 -11.40
N GLU A 278 -1.06 2.26 -12.44
CA GLU A 278 -1.80 1.01 -12.33
C GLU A 278 -0.99 -0.10 -11.62
N HIS A 279 0.36 -0.01 -11.64
CA HIS A 279 1.22 -1.02 -11.03
C HIS A 279 1.01 -1.17 -9.52
N PRO A 280 1.05 -0.11 -8.68
CA PRO A 280 0.74 -0.22 -7.26
C PRO A 280 -0.65 -0.80 -6.98
N PHE A 281 -1.66 -0.40 -7.77
CA PHE A 281 -3.00 -0.96 -7.64
C PHE A 281 -3.04 -2.45 -7.95
N LEU A 282 -2.31 -2.89 -8.97
CA LEU A 282 -2.20 -4.30 -9.32
C LEU A 282 -1.51 -5.09 -8.22
N VAL A 283 -0.42 -4.57 -7.64
CA VAL A 283 0.27 -5.21 -6.52
C VAL A 283 -0.67 -5.36 -5.32
N VAL A 284 -1.31 -4.28 -4.87
CA VAL A 284 -2.19 -4.30 -3.71
C VAL A 284 -3.41 -5.19 -3.94
N LYS A 285 -4.09 -5.05 -5.09
CA LYS A 285 -5.36 -5.76 -5.33
C LYS A 285 -5.20 -7.21 -5.78
N ARG A 286 -4.19 -7.50 -6.62
CA ARG A 286 -4.02 -8.82 -7.24
C ARG A 286 -2.96 -9.67 -6.53
N GLN A 287 -1.82 -9.09 -6.21
CA GLN A 287 -0.71 -9.85 -5.62
C GLN A 287 -0.90 -10.02 -4.11
N PHE A 288 -1.30 -8.94 -3.40
CA PHE A 288 -1.59 -9.00 -1.97
C PHE A 288 -3.07 -9.34 -1.68
N GLY A 289 -3.91 -9.45 -2.70
CA GLY A 289 -5.31 -9.88 -2.57
C GLY A 289 -6.25 -8.87 -1.90
N CYS A 290 -5.82 -7.62 -1.66
CA CYS A 290 -6.62 -6.61 -0.96
C CYS A 290 -7.52 -5.83 -1.93
N ALA A 291 -8.59 -6.47 -2.42
CA ALA A 291 -9.56 -5.84 -3.31
C ALA A 291 -10.77 -5.23 -2.57
N ARG A 292 -10.96 -5.55 -1.30
CA ARG A 292 -12.12 -5.15 -0.48
C ARG A 292 -11.69 -4.60 0.88
N CYS A 293 -12.54 -3.75 1.46
CA CYS A 293 -12.39 -3.30 2.84
C CYS A 293 -12.40 -4.50 3.80
N ARG A 294 -11.41 -4.55 4.68
CA ARG A 294 -11.27 -5.59 5.69
C ARG A 294 -11.97 -5.21 6.98
N TYR A 295 -11.93 -3.94 7.32
CA TYR A 295 -12.43 -3.42 8.60
C TYR A 295 -13.67 -2.55 8.40
N ARG A 296 -14.40 -2.31 9.49
CA ARG A 296 -15.45 -1.31 9.53
C ARG A 296 -14.83 0.07 9.82
N GLY A 297 -15.28 1.09 9.10
CA GLY A 297 -14.79 2.47 9.20
C GLY A 297 -13.72 2.81 8.18
N LEU A 298 -13.66 4.10 7.82
CA LEU A 298 -12.72 4.64 6.83
C LEU A 298 -11.28 4.61 7.36
N ALA A 299 -11.08 5.10 8.59
CA ALA A 299 -9.75 5.29 9.17
C ALA A 299 -8.94 3.99 9.27
N ARG A 300 -9.55 2.88 9.71
CA ARG A 300 -8.89 1.57 9.83
C ARG A 300 -8.47 1.01 8.49
N ASN A 301 -9.34 1.11 7.49
CA ASN A 301 -9.01 0.68 6.13
C ASN A 301 -7.95 1.59 5.49
N ALA A 302 -8.00 2.90 5.74
CA ALA A 302 -7.00 3.86 5.30
C ALA A 302 -5.62 3.53 5.87
N SER A 303 -5.51 3.31 7.19
CA SER A 303 -4.27 2.91 7.85
C SER A 303 -3.69 1.62 7.23
N MET A 304 -4.51 0.58 7.09
CA MET A 304 -4.10 -0.69 6.47
C MET A 304 -3.62 -0.50 5.02
N LEU A 305 -4.37 0.24 4.21
CA LEU A 305 -4.04 0.47 2.79
C LEU A 305 -2.78 1.32 2.64
N THR A 306 -2.53 2.29 3.53
CA THR A 306 -1.29 3.07 3.55
C THR A 306 -0.07 2.15 3.73
N VAL A 307 -0.14 1.23 4.71
CA VAL A 307 0.94 0.24 4.91
C VAL A 307 1.06 -0.68 3.69
N LEU A 308 -0.07 -1.11 3.09
CA LEU A 308 -0.05 -1.93 1.88
C LEU A 308 0.63 -1.23 0.70
N PHE A 309 0.42 0.08 0.51
CA PHE A 309 1.12 0.85 -0.52
C PHE A 309 2.62 0.99 -0.22
N ALA A 310 3.01 1.17 1.04
CA ALA A 310 4.42 1.12 1.42
C ALA A 310 5.07 -0.23 1.07
N LEU A 311 4.40 -1.32 1.40
CA LEU A 311 4.85 -2.68 1.07
C LEU A 311 4.82 -2.97 -0.44
N ALA A 312 3.90 -2.35 -1.18
CA ALA A 312 3.89 -2.43 -2.64
C ALA A 312 5.11 -1.74 -3.25
N ASN A 313 5.53 -0.58 -2.71
CA ASN A 313 6.77 0.09 -3.13
C ASN A 313 7.98 -0.82 -2.93
N VAL A 314 8.11 -1.45 -1.75
CA VAL A 314 9.19 -2.41 -1.48
C VAL A 314 9.16 -3.58 -2.47
N ALA A 315 7.98 -4.16 -2.72
CA ALA A 315 7.82 -5.29 -3.63
C ALA A 315 8.08 -4.93 -5.11
N MET A 316 7.76 -3.72 -5.52
CA MET A 316 8.05 -3.21 -6.88
C MET A 316 9.55 -2.97 -7.04
N TRP A 317 10.18 -2.37 -6.06
CA TRP A 317 11.62 -2.12 -6.07
C TRP A 317 12.44 -3.43 -6.06
N SER A 318 12.12 -4.38 -5.20
CA SER A 318 12.85 -5.66 -5.10
C SER A 318 12.81 -6.51 -6.38
N ARG A 319 11.97 -6.17 -7.36
CA ARG A 319 11.89 -6.85 -8.66
C ARG A 319 12.61 -6.11 -9.77
N ALA A 320 12.91 -4.85 -9.57
CA ALA A 320 13.58 -4.00 -10.55
C ALA A 320 15.11 -4.09 -10.45
N GLY A 321 15.64 -4.59 -9.32
CA GLY A 321 17.05 -4.90 -9.09
C GLY A 321 17.30 -6.39 -9.13
#